data_8fc5739d1a4602d948d6a10412fd5d5e
#
_entry.id   8fc5739d1a4602d948d6a10412fd5d5e
#
_cell.length_a   1.000
_cell.length_b   1.000
_cell.length_c   1.000
_cell.angle_alpha   90.00
_cell.angle_beta   90.00
_cell.angle_gamma   90.00
#
_symmetry.space_group_name_H-M   'P 1'
#
loop_
_entity.id
_entity.type
_entity.pdbx_description
1 polymer ?
#
loop_
_entity_poly.entity_id
_entity_poly.type
_entity_poly.pdbx_seq_one_letter_code
_entity_poly.pdbx_strand_id
1 'polypeptide(L)'
;MQHIHRAALTALTLTLAASLAHADGDALLQANGCLSCHAKAEKVVGPAFLSIADKYRGDKDAAAGLVQSIQNGSKGKWGRVPMPPHSS
;
A
#
# COMPACT_ATOMS: atom_id res chain seq x y z
N MET A 1 -12.41 52.27 -19.31
CA MET A 1 -12.18 51.13 -20.11
C MET A 1 -11.00 50.41 -19.71
N GLN A 2 -11.09 49.82 -18.63
CA GLN A 2 -10.02 49.04 -18.15
C GLN A 2 -10.54 47.95 -17.37
N HIS A 3 -10.71 46.91 -18.04
CA HIS A 3 -11.19 45.79 -17.34
C HIS A 3 -10.46 44.64 -17.81
N ILE A 4 -10.07 43.88 -17.01
CA ILE A 4 -9.63 42.66 -17.38
C ILE A 4 -8.23 42.52 -17.00
N HIS A 5 -7.90 41.79 -16.22
CA HIS A 5 -7.41 40.45 -16.34
C HIS A 5 -7.19 39.92 -14.95
N ARG A 6 -8.21 39.35 -14.45
CA ARG A 6 -8.05 38.53 -13.29
C ARG A 6 -8.66 37.21 -13.61
N ALA A 7 -7.95 36.46 -14.33
CA ALA A 7 -8.33 35.09 -14.52
C ALA A 7 -7.09 34.26 -14.60
N ALA A 8 -7.11 33.19 -13.96
CA ALA A 8 -6.17 32.13 -14.09
C ALA A 8 -5.02 32.10 -13.13
N LEU A 9 -5.27 31.52 -12.00
CA LEU A 9 -4.19 30.97 -11.18
C LEU A 9 -4.71 30.01 -10.12
N THR A 10 -5.62 29.12 -10.51
CA THR A 10 -6.18 28.19 -9.52
C THR A 10 -6.24 26.74 -9.95
N ALA A 11 -5.40 26.31 -10.89
CA ALA A 11 -5.52 24.98 -11.41
C ALA A 11 -4.32 24.04 -11.16
N LEU A 12 -3.39 24.38 -10.28
CA LEU A 12 -2.15 23.64 -10.21
C LEU A 12 -1.88 22.89 -8.90
N THR A 13 -2.86 22.73 -8.02
CA THR A 13 -2.58 22.21 -6.69
C THR A 13 -3.09 20.80 -6.39
N LEU A 14 -3.78 20.15 -7.32
CA LEU A 14 -4.41 18.84 -7.03
C LEU A 14 -3.63 17.61 -7.46
N THR A 15 -2.56 17.73 -8.22
CA THR A 15 -1.83 16.58 -8.75
C THR A 15 -0.72 16.04 -7.86
N LEU A 16 -0.30 16.79 -6.85
CA LEU A 16 0.80 16.38 -5.98
C LEU A 16 0.39 15.38 -4.90
N ALA A 17 -0.86 15.41 -4.46
CA ALA A 17 -1.31 14.58 -3.35
C ALA A 17 -1.35 13.08 -3.68
N ALA A 18 -1.69 12.71 -4.93
CA ALA A 18 -1.75 11.31 -5.34
C ALA A 18 -0.37 10.65 -5.43
N SER A 19 0.65 11.41 -5.86
CA SER A 19 2.02 10.89 -5.97
C SER A 19 2.65 10.65 -4.60
N LEU A 20 2.32 11.47 -3.61
CA LEU A 20 2.83 11.33 -2.25
C LEU A 20 2.26 10.10 -1.55
N ALA A 21 1.00 9.73 -1.81
CA ALA A 21 0.38 8.55 -1.21
C ALA A 21 1.08 7.26 -1.65
N HIS A 22 1.49 7.13 -2.92
CA HIS A 22 2.23 5.96 -3.41
C HIS A 22 3.64 5.88 -2.82
N ALA A 23 4.32 7.02 -2.71
CA ALA A 23 5.65 7.07 -2.11
C ALA A 23 5.62 6.67 -0.63
N ASP A 24 4.57 7.07 0.10
CA ASP A 24 4.42 6.71 1.51
C ASP A 24 4.24 5.20 1.72
N GLY A 25 3.50 4.52 0.84
CA GLY A 25 3.32 3.07 0.90
C GLY A 25 4.63 2.31 0.77
N ASP A 26 5.43 2.64 -0.24
CA ASP A 26 6.74 2.02 -0.43
C ASP A 26 7.68 2.30 0.73
N ALA A 27 7.70 3.52 1.23
CA ALA A 27 8.52 3.90 2.38
C ALA A 27 8.15 3.12 3.63
N LEU A 28 6.86 2.88 3.86
CA LEU A 28 6.37 2.10 4.99
C LEU A 28 6.80 0.63 4.90
N LEU A 29 6.78 0.04 3.72
CA LEU A 29 7.25 -1.33 3.51
C LEU A 29 8.73 -1.45 3.88
N GLN A 30 9.54 -0.50 3.46
CA GLN A 30 10.97 -0.49 3.76
C GLN A 30 11.23 -0.25 5.25
N ALA A 31 10.57 0.73 5.83
CA ALA A 31 10.79 1.11 7.22
C ALA A 31 10.38 0.01 8.21
N ASN A 32 9.42 -0.83 7.85
CA ASN A 32 8.91 -1.87 8.72
C ASN A 32 9.43 -3.27 8.41
N GLY A 33 10.45 -3.38 7.57
CA GLY A 33 11.11 -4.65 7.29
C GLY A 33 10.29 -5.66 6.50
N CYS A 34 9.23 -5.22 5.85
CA CYS A 34 8.35 -6.10 5.08
C CYS A 34 9.08 -6.78 3.94
N LEU A 35 10.07 -6.10 3.36
CA LEU A 35 10.84 -6.60 2.24
C LEU A 35 11.85 -7.69 2.60
N SER A 36 12.01 -8.00 3.89
CA SER A 36 12.80 -9.16 4.32
C SER A 36 12.11 -10.47 3.97
N CYS A 37 10.78 -10.47 3.88
CA CYS A 37 9.99 -11.67 3.62
C CYS A 37 9.12 -11.57 2.37
N HIS A 38 8.87 -10.37 1.89
CA HIS A 38 8.04 -10.14 0.72
C HIS A 38 8.82 -9.46 -0.40
N ALA A 39 8.44 -9.75 -1.62
CA ALA A 39 8.89 -9.02 -2.81
C ALA A 39 7.67 -8.65 -3.66
N LYS A 40 7.86 -7.78 -4.63
CA LYS A 40 6.76 -7.34 -5.48
C LYS A 40 6.17 -8.48 -6.29
N ALA A 41 7.00 -9.24 -6.99
CA ALA A 41 6.56 -10.23 -7.97
C ALA A 41 7.02 -11.65 -7.66
N GLU A 42 7.82 -11.88 -6.63
CA GLU A 42 8.39 -13.17 -6.32
C GLU A 42 8.06 -13.60 -4.90
N LYS A 43 7.83 -14.88 -4.72
CA LYS A 43 7.74 -15.47 -3.40
C LYS A 43 9.14 -15.54 -2.80
N VAL A 44 9.29 -15.02 -1.59
CA VAL A 44 10.53 -15.15 -0.80
C VAL A 44 10.22 -16.06 0.38
N VAL A 45 9.99 -15.51 1.55
CA VAL A 45 9.44 -16.26 2.69
C VAL A 45 7.92 -16.17 2.65
N GLY A 46 7.42 -14.95 2.50
CA GLY A 46 6.00 -14.68 2.32
C GLY A 46 5.61 -14.59 0.85
N PRO A 47 4.32 -14.47 0.56
CA PRO A 47 3.83 -14.34 -0.81
C PRO A 47 4.26 -13.03 -1.44
N ALA A 48 4.37 -13.02 -2.77
CA ALA A 48 4.58 -11.80 -3.53
C ALA A 48 3.40 -10.84 -3.33
N PHE A 49 3.67 -9.53 -3.33
CA PHE A 49 2.59 -8.54 -3.21
C PHE A 49 1.58 -8.64 -4.36
N LEU A 50 2.04 -8.95 -5.57
CA LEU A 50 1.15 -9.16 -6.71
C LEU A 50 0.22 -10.36 -6.51
N SER A 51 0.70 -11.42 -5.88
CA SER A 51 -0.13 -12.59 -5.56
C SER A 51 -1.19 -12.25 -4.51
N ILE A 52 -0.84 -11.45 -3.54
CA ILE A 52 -1.80 -10.97 -2.53
C ILE A 52 -2.87 -10.10 -3.21
N ALA A 53 -2.45 -9.19 -4.07
CA ALA A 53 -3.37 -8.33 -4.81
C ALA A 53 -4.33 -9.15 -5.68
N ASP A 54 -3.84 -10.20 -6.34
CA ASP A 54 -4.68 -11.07 -7.15
C ASP A 54 -5.70 -11.84 -6.30
N LYS A 55 -5.27 -12.36 -5.16
CA LYS A 55 -6.15 -13.12 -4.27
C LYS A 55 -7.32 -12.29 -3.78
N TYR A 56 -7.08 -11.04 -3.46
CA TYR A 56 -8.10 -10.16 -2.87
C TYR A 56 -8.74 -9.20 -3.87
N ARG A 57 -8.50 -9.41 -5.15
CA ARG A 57 -9.07 -8.57 -6.20
C ARG A 57 -10.59 -8.59 -6.13
N GLY A 58 -11.20 -7.39 -6.09
CA GLY A 58 -12.66 -7.25 -6.00
C GLY A 58 -13.25 -7.45 -4.61
N ASP A 59 -12.44 -7.76 -3.61
CA ASP A 59 -12.89 -7.87 -2.23
C ASP A 59 -12.86 -6.49 -1.57
N LYS A 60 -14.03 -5.95 -1.31
CA LYS A 60 -14.17 -4.61 -0.70
C LYS A 60 -13.67 -4.56 0.74
N ASP A 61 -13.57 -5.69 1.40
CA ASP A 61 -13.12 -5.77 2.80
C ASP A 61 -11.64 -6.17 2.92
N ALA A 62 -10.95 -6.31 1.79
CA ALA A 62 -9.56 -6.78 1.77
C ALA A 62 -8.63 -5.91 2.61
N ALA A 63 -8.73 -4.60 2.50
CA ALA A 63 -7.83 -3.70 3.23
C ALA A 63 -7.94 -3.91 4.74
N ALA A 64 -9.15 -3.99 5.27
CA ALA A 64 -9.37 -4.23 6.70
C ALA A 64 -8.81 -5.59 7.14
N GLY A 65 -9.04 -6.63 6.35
CA GLY A 65 -8.52 -7.97 6.63
C GLY A 65 -7.00 -8.03 6.59
N LEU A 66 -6.38 -7.35 5.63
CA LEU A 66 -4.92 -7.29 5.52
C LEU A 66 -4.29 -6.52 6.69
N VAL A 67 -4.92 -5.43 7.13
CA VAL A 67 -4.48 -4.72 8.33
C VAL A 67 -4.48 -5.65 9.54
N GLN A 68 -5.52 -6.44 9.73
CA GLN A 68 -5.60 -7.41 10.82
C GLN A 68 -4.48 -8.46 10.73
N SER A 69 -4.20 -8.97 9.53
CA SER A 69 -3.13 -9.94 9.31
C SER A 69 -1.76 -9.36 9.62
N ILE A 70 -1.53 -8.09 9.31
CA ILE A 70 -0.27 -7.41 9.61
C ILE A 70 -0.13 -7.17 11.11
N GLN A 71 -1.16 -6.63 11.73
CA GLN A 71 -1.08 -6.26 13.15
C GLN A 71 -1.03 -7.47 14.08
N ASN A 72 -1.78 -8.51 13.78
CA ASN A 72 -1.93 -9.67 14.64
C ASN A 72 -1.07 -10.87 14.20
N GLY A 73 -0.44 -10.79 13.04
CA GLY A 73 0.21 -11.92 12.44
C GLY A 73 -0.77 -12.80 11.66
N SER A 74 -0.24 -13.75 10.91
CA SER A 74 -1.05 -14.63 10.08
C SER A 74 -0.42 -16.00 9.98
N LYS A 75 -1.25 -17.05 10.03
CA LYS A 75 -0.84 -18.46 9.90
C LYS A 75 -1.72 -19.16 8.88
N GLY A 76 -1.11 -19.99 8.06
CA GLY A 76 -1.86 -20.96 7.24
C GLY A 76 -2.56 -20.41 6.03
N LYS A 77 -2.54 -19.10 5.80
CA LYS A 77 -3.20 -18.52 4.63
C LYS A 77 -2.40 -18.72 3.35
N TRP A 78 -1.09 -18.75 3.47
CA TRP A 78 -0.17 -18.80 2.34
C TRP A 78 0.90 -19.89 2.49
N GLY A 79 0.65 -20.87 3.34
CA GLY A 79 1.58 -21.95 3.61
C GLY A 79 1.91 -22.08 5.08
N ARG A 80 3.02 -22.75 5.38
CA ARG A 80 3.37 -23.14 6.76
C ARG A 80 4.06 -22.04 7.54
N VAL A 81 4.78 -21.15 6.86
CA VAL A 81 5.54 -20.12 7.55
C VAL A 81 4.60 -19.00 7.98
N PRO A 82 4.52 -18.72 9.27
CA PRO A 82 3.66 -17.65 9.74
C PRO A 82 4.27 -16.28 9.46
N MET A 83 3.43 -15.28 9.26
CA MET A 83 3.84 -13.90 9.26
C MET A 83 3.78 -13.40 10.71
N PRO A 84 4.88 -12.87 11.28
CA PRO A 84 4.84 -12.34 12.64
C PRO A 84 3.98 -11.09 12.74
N PRO A 85 3.43 -10.79 13.92
CA PRO A 85 2.65 -9.58 14.12
C PRO A 85 3.49 -8.31 14.04
N HIS A 86 2.89 -7.26 13.50
CA HIS A 86 3.48 -5.93 13.39
C HIS A 86 2.48 -4.93 14.01
N SER A 87 2.67 -4.65 15.27
CA SER A 87 1.66 -3.95 16.06
C SER A 87 1.98 -2.47 16.34
N SER A 88 2.91 -1.90 15.66
CA SER A 88 3.24 -0.48 15.91
C SER A 88 2.74 0.46 14.87
#